data_e31fb7d226ea962ae2c1bab3f199905c
#
_entry.id   e31fb7d226ea962ae2c1bab3f199905c
#
_cell.length_a   1.000
_cell.length_b   1.000
_cell.length_c   1.000
_cell.angle_alpha   90.00
_cell.angle_beta   90.00
_cell.angle_gamma   90.00
#
_symmetry.space_group_name_H-M   'P 1'
#
loop_
_entity.id
_entity.type
_entity.pdbx_description
1 polymer ?
#
loop_
_entity_poly.entity_id
_entity_poly.type
_entity_poly.pdbx_seq_one_letter_code
_entity_poly.pdbx_strand_id
1 'polypeptide(L)'
;MEPIEIANRLRDKFPIEVVDVKSFRDQVFVSVRCEKIMDICRYLCEDNDIRMNYLADLCGVDYPENKFRFEVIYNLYSLKYHHRLIVKALVPENDPHIDSVVPVWKGANWHEREACDMYGIVFNGHPDLRRILMPDDWEGFPLRKDYPLKGKEGTEYRGFEDLKELHSHDNEWNIR
;
A
#
# COMPACT_ATOMS: atom_id res chain seq x y z
N MET A 1 -7.79 -22.28 11.98
CA MET A 1 -7.65 -22.51 10.51
C MET A 1 -6.25 -22.07 10.12
N GLU A 2 -5.53 -22.89 9.39
CA GLU A 2 -4.19 -22.54 8.91
C GLU A 2 -4.29 -21.50 7.77
N PRO A 3 -3.33 -20.59 7.65
CA PRO A 3 -3.33 -19.55 6.61
C PRO A 3 -3.46 -20.09 5.18
N ILE A 4 -2.90 -21.27 4.90
CA ILE A 4 -3.00 -21.91 3.59
C ILE A 4 -4.43 -22.40 3.28
N GLU A 5 -5.19 -22.82 4.30
CA GLU A 5 -6.59 -23.20 4.15
C GLU A 5 -7.46 -21.97 3.82
N ILE A 6 -7.14 -20.82 4.43
CA ILE A 6 -7.79 -19.55 4.13
C ILE A 6 -7.54 -19.17 2.67
N ALA A 7 -6.29 -19.27 2.21
CA ALA A 7 -5.93 -18.99 0.82
C ALA A 7 -6.65 -19.89 -0.17
N ASN A 8 -6.80 -21.19 0.15
CA ASN A 8 -7.54 -22.13 -0.69
C ASN A 8 -9.04 -21.80 -0.72
N ARG A 9 -9.67 -21.49 0.42
CA ARG A 9 -11.06 -21.01 0.47
C ARG A 9 -11.27 -19.74 -0.35
N LEU A 10 -10.30 -18.83 -0.30
CA LEU A 10 -10.34 -17.60 -1.09
C LEU A 10 -10.30 -17.93 -2.59
N ARG A 11 -9.42 -18.86 -3.02
CA ARG A 11 -9.33 -19.32 -4.40
C ARG A 11 -10.63 -19.99 -4.87
N ASP A 12 -11.24 -20.82 -4.04
CA ASP A 12 -12.51 -21.49 -4.37
C ASP A 12 -13.65 -20.48 -4.54
N LYS A 13 -13.65 -19.40 -3.75
CA LYS A 13 -14.69 -18.37 -3.81
C LYS A 13 -14.46 -17.35 -4.94
N PHE A 14 -13.20 -17.05 -5.26
CA PHE A 14 -12.80 -16.07 -6.26
C PHE A 14 -11.81 -16.68 -7.27
N PRO A 15 -12.23 -17.71 -8.03
CA PRO A 15 -11.32 -18.50 -8.86
C PRO A 15 -10.74 -17.74 -10.05
N ILE A 16 -11.37 -16.64 -10.48
CA ILE A 16 -10.89 -15.79 -11.58
C ILE A 16 -9.90 -14.74 -11.05
N GLU A 17 -10.16 -14.22 -9.86
CA GLU A 17 -9.41 -13.12 -9.25
C GLU A 17 -8.14 -13.60 -8.56
N VAL A 18 -8.14 -14.78 -7.95
CA VAL A 18 -6.95 -15.36 -7.31
C VAL A 18 -6.02 -15.93 -8.37
N VAL A 19 -4.92 -15.23 -8.60
CA VAL A 19 -3.93 -15.56 -9.64
C VAL A 19 -2.93 -16.59 -9.15
N ASP A 20 -2.45 -16.44 -7.90
CA ASP A 20 -1.40 -17.28 -7.34
C ASP A 20 -1.48 -17.36 -5.81
N VAL A 21 -1.03 -18.48 -5.26
CA VAL A 21 -0.87 -18.67 -3.81
C VAL A 21 0.52 -19.24 -3.54
N LYS A 22 1.30 -18.54 -2.74
CA LYS A 22 2.67 -18.93 -2.36
C LYS A 22 2.80 -19.02 -0.84
N SER A 23 3.61 -19.95 -0.39
CA SER A 23 4.07 -20.00 1.00
C SER A 23 5.58 -19.83 1.03
N PHE A 24 6.06 -18.93 1.91
CA PHE A 24 7.47 -18.69 2.11
C PHE A 24 7.74 -18.27 3.55
N ARG A 25 8.66 -18.96 4.24
CA ARG A 25 9.03 -18.67 5.65
C ARG A 25 7.82 -18.54 6.57
N ASP A 26 6.93 -19.54 6.52
CA ASP A 26 5.69 -19.64 7.32
C ASP A 26 4.66 -18.50 7.06
N GLN A 27 4.85 -17.74 6.00
CA GLN A 27 3.90 -16.72 5.53
C GLN A 27 3.20 -17.19 4.25
N VAL A 28 1.90 -16.93 4.17
CA VAL A 28 1.10 -17.24 2.99
C VAL A 28 0.75 -15.95 2.26
N PHE A 29 1.06 -15.93 0.97
CA PHE A 29 0.82 -14.83 0.05
C PHE A 29 -0.23 -15.24 -0.97
N VAL A 30 -1.24 -14.41 -1.16
CA VAL A 30 -2.28 -14.61 -2.18
C VAL A 30 -2.23 -13.43 -3.13
N SER A 31 -1.85 -13.70 -4.39
CA SER A 31 -1.87 -12.67 -5.45
C SER A 31 -3.25 -12.65 -6.10
N VAL A 32 -3.86 -11.48 -6.15
CA VAL A 32 -5.20 -11.27 -6.69
C VAL A 32 -5.22 -10.15 -7.73
N ARG A 33 -6.18 -10.17 -8.63
CA ARG A 33 -6.49 -9.04 -9.50
C ARG A 33 -7.14 -7.91 -8.69
N CYS A 34 -6.89 -6.66 -9.07
CA CYS A 34 -7.37 -5.50 -8.33
C CYS A 34 -8.88 -5.26 -8.42
N GLU A 35 -9.56 -5.79 -9.48
CA GLU A 35 -10.95 -5.46 -9.81
C GLU A 35 -11.97 -5.87 -8.72
N LYS A 36 -11.63 -6.86 -7.89
CA LYS A 36 -12.51 -7.38 -6.82
C LYS A 36 -11.91 -7.26 -5.43
N ILE A 37 -10.91 -6.39 -5.26
CA ILE A 37 -10.20 -6.27 -3.97
C ILE A 37 -11.13 -5.93 -2.80
N MET A 38 -12.12 -5.06 -3.01
CA MET A 38 -13.10 -4.70 -1.99
C MET A 38 -13.92 -5.92 -1.53
N ASP A 39 -14.42 -6.73 -2.47
CA ASP A 39 -15.21 -7.92 -2.17
C ASP A 39 -14.38 -8.98 -1.45
N ILE A 40 -13.11 -9.16 -1.88
CA ILE A 40 -12.14 -10.06 -1.26
C ILE A 40 -11.85 -9.63 0.18
N CYS A 41 -11.54 -8.36 0.39
CA CYS A 41 -11.23 -7.83 1.71
C CYS A 41 -12.43 -7.88 2.66
N ARG A 42 -13.63 -7.59 2.15
CA ARG A 42 -14.87 -7.72 2.91
C ARG A 42 -15.12 -9.16 3.32
N TYR A 43 -14.97 -10.11 2.40
CA TYR A 43 -15.09 -11.53 2.71
C TYR A 43 -14.11 -11.99 3.80
N LEU A 44 -12.82 -11.63 3.67
CA LEU A 44 -11.80 -11.99 4.66
C LEU A 44 -12.09 -11.38 6.04
N CYS A 45 -12.68 -10.18 6.08
CA CYS A 45 -13.01 -9.51 7.34
C CYS A 45 -14.28 -10.07 8.00
N GLU A 46 -15.34 -10.34 7.22
CA GLU A 46 -16.69 -10.67 7.72
C GLU A 46 -16.90 -12.14 7.97
N ASP A 47 -16.19 -13.05 7.27
CA ASP A 47 -16.31 -14.49 7.45
C ASP A 47 -15.97 -14.88 8.90
N ASN A 48 -16.89 -15.62 9.56
CA ASN A 48 -16.81 -15.92 10.98
C ASN A 48 -15.66 -16.85 11.36
N ASP A 49 -15.18 -17.66 10.42
CA ASP A 49 -14.10 -18.62 10.62
C ASP A 49 -12.72 -18.02 10.30
N ILE A 50 -12.69 -16.96 9.47
CA ILE A 50 -11.47 -16.28 9.02
C ILE A 50 -11.20 -15.05 9.86
N ARG A 51 -12.15 -14.10 9.87
CA ARG A 51 -12.18 -12.92 10.74
C ARG A 51 -10.90 -12.07 10.69
N MET A 52 -10.42 -11.72 9.49
CA MET A 52 -9.29 -10.78 9.30
C MET A 52 -9.73 -9.34 9.63
N ASN A 53 -9.98 -9.08 10.90
CA ASN A 53 -10.54 -7.82 11.39
C ASN A 53 -9.50 -6.72 11.66
N TYR A 54 -8.22 -6.98 11.39
CA TYR A 54 -7.14 -6.03 11.58
C TYR A 54 -6.26 -5.95 10.32
N LEU A 55 -6.20 -4.77 9.72
CA LEU A 55 -5.22 -4.41 8.71
C LEU A 55 -3.97 -3.92 9.44
N ALA A 56 -2.94 -4.76 9.50
CA ALA A 56 -1.70 -4.44 10.19
C ALA A 56 -0.87 -3.44 9.39
N ASP A 57 -0.91 -3.53 8.05
CA ASP A 57 -0.20 -2.64 7.15
C ASP A 57 -0.78 -2.72 5.73
N LEU A 58 -0.63 -1.63 4.96
CA LEU A 58 -0.88 -1.58 3.53
C LEU A 58 0.22 -0.74 2.89
N CYS A 59 0.90 -1.29 1.88
CA CYS A 59 1.93 -0.57 1.14
C CYS A 59 1.88 -0.85 -0.37
N GLY A 60 2.41 0.10 -1.15
CA GLY A 60 2.66 -0.08 -2.58
C GLY A 60 4.03 -0.68 -2.85
N VAL A 61 4.18 -1.39 -3.97
CA VAL A 61 5.47 -1.84 -4.50
C VAL A 61 5.50 -1.62 -6.01
N ASP A 62 6.64 -1.18 -6.54
CA ASP A 62 6.87 -0.95 -7.97
C ASP A 62 7.81 -2.02 -8.54
N TYR A 63 7.34 -2.77 -9.55
CA TYR A 63 8.08 -3.77 -10.33
C TYR A 63 8.04 -3.42 -11.83
N PRO A 64 8.92 -2.54 -12.33
CA PRO A 64 8.86 -2.03 -13.70
C PRO A 64 8.88 -3.12 -14.79
N GLU A 65 9.51 -4.25 -14.50
CA GLU A 65 9.65 -5.36 -15.45
C GLU A 65 8.44 -6.31 -15.48
N ASN A 66 7.48 -6.14 -14.55
CA ASN A 66 6.33 -7.03 -14.45
C ASN A 66 5.18 -6.56 -15.35
N LYS A 67 4.37 -7.52 -15.82
CA LYS A 67 3.13 -7.25 -16.57
C LYS A 67 2.16 -6.34 -15.79
N PHE A 68 2.05 -6.56 -14.48
CA PHE A 68 1.40 -5.67 -13.53
C PHE A 68 2.51 -4.95 -12.77
N ARG A 69 2.74 -3.69 -13.13
CA ARG A 69 3.86 -2.91 -12.59
C ARG A 69 3.73 -2.71 -11.07
N PHE A 70 2.52 -2.42 -10.60
CA PHE A 70 2.32 -2.14 -9.19
C PHE A 70 1.67 -3.31 -8.45
N GLU A 71 2.06 -3.51 -7.20
CA GLU A 71 1.37 -4.36 -6.25
C GLU A 71 0.95 -3.52 -5.04
N VAL A 72 -0.30 -3.69 -4.59
CA VAL A 72 -0.73 -3.20 -3.27
C VAL A 72 -0.77 -4.40 -2.33
N ILE A 73 0.03 -4.33 -1.28
CA ILE A 73 0.21 -5.42 -0.32
C ILE A 73 -0.59 -5.11 0.94
N TYR A 74 -1.50 -6.00 1.29
CA TYR A 74 -2.32 -5.94 2.48
C TYR A 74 -1.84 -7.00 3.48
N ASN A 75 -1.31 -6.55 4.61
CA ASN A 75 -0.92 -7.41 5.72
C ASN A 75 -2.10 -7.57 6.67
N LEU A 76 -2.79 -8.69 6.60
CA LEU A 76 -4.02 -8.95 7.34
C LEU A 76 -3.77 -9.83 8.56
N TYR A 77 -4.46 -9.53 9.65
CA TYR A 77 -4.38 -10.28 10.89
C TYR A 77 -5.76 -10.49 11.52
N SER A 78 -5.97 -11.68 12.07
CA SER A 78 -7.15 -12.00 12.87
C SER A 78 -6.83 -11.86 14.36
N LEU A 79 -7.43 -10.88 15.02
CA LEU A 79 -7.28 -10.69 16.46
C LEU A 79 -7.91 -11.84 17.26
N LYS A 80 -8.91 -12.52 16.69
CA LYS A 80 -9.60 -13.62 17.33
C LYS A 80 -8.85 -14.94 17.22
N TYR A 81 -8.31 -15.22 16.04
CA TYR A 81 -7.73 -16.54 15.71
C TYR A 81 -6.21 -16.51 15.59
N HIS A 82 -5.58 -15.35 15.70
CA HIS A 82 -4.12 -15.14 15.71
C HIS A 82 -3.40 -15.66 14.45
N HIS A 83 -4.09 -15.71 13.31
CA HIS A 83 -3.49 -16.06 12.04
C HIS A 83 -3.26 -14.82 11.16
N ARG A 84 -2.37 -14.95 10.20
CA ARG A 84 -1.97 -13.88 9.28
C ARG A 84 -2.17 -14.35 7.84
N LEU A 85 -2.49 -13.39 6.96
CA LEU A 85 -2.52 -13.59 5.52
C LEU A 85 -2.00 -12.33 4.84
N ILE A 86 -1.23 -12.50 3.78
CA ILE A 86 -0.76 -11.39 2.95
C ILE A 86 -1.48 -11.48 1.61
N VAL A 87 -2.26 -10.44 1.29
CA VAL A 87 -2.92 -10.31 -0.01
C VAL A 87 -2.15 -9.29 -0.84
N LYS A 88 -1.84 -9.63 -2.09
CA LYS A 88 -1.17 -8.79 -3.06
C LYS A 88 -2.12 -8.49 -4.21
N ALA A 89 -2.60 -7.27 -4.31
CA ALA A 89 -3.41 -6.85 -5.44
C ALA A 89 -2.51 -6.38 -6.58
N LEU A 90 -2.69 -6.99 -7.75
CA LEU A 90 -1.92 -6.69 -8.96
C LEU A 90 -2.58 -5.53 -9.72
N VAL A 91 -1.87 -4.41 -9.86
CA VAL A 91 -2.38 -3.19 -10.47
C VAL A 91 -1.60 -2.88 -11.75
N PRO A 92 -2.26 -2.68 -12.89
CA PRO A 92 -1.57 -2.39 -14.15
C PRO A 92 -1.03 -0.96 -14.22
N GLU A 93 0.05 -0.75 -14.96
CA GLU A 93 0.67 0.57 -15.12
C GLU A 93 -0.21 1.57 -15.87
N ASN A 94 -0.87 1.11 -16.92
CA ASN A 94 -1.68 1.95 -17.80
C ASN A 94 -3.00 2.42 -17.16
N ASP A 95 -3.42 1.76 -16.09
CA ASP A 95 -4.62 2.11 -15.31
C ASP A 95 -4.37 1.78 -13.83
N PRO A 96 -3.61 2.63 -13.10
CA PRO A 96 -3.18 2.35 -11.73
C PRO A 96 -4.30 2.64 -10.72
N HIS A 97 -5.50 2.11 -10.97
CA HIS A 97 -6.68 2.28 -10.13
C HIS A 97 -7.02 0.98 -9.39
N ILE A 98 -7.43 1.13 -8.14
CA ILE A 98 -7.88 0.04 -7.27
C ILE A 98 -8.94 0.58 -6.30
N ASP A 99 -9.90 -0.25 -5.90
CA ASP A 99 -10.92 0.18 -4.95
C ASP A 99 -10.34 0.34 -3.54
N SER A 100 -10.75 1.43 -2.86
CA SER A 100 -10.38 1.70 -1.47
C SER A 100 -10.99 0.67 -0.52
N VAL A 101 -10.21 0.21 0.44
CA VAL A 101 -10.67 -0.70 1.51
C VAL A 101 -10.94 0.02 2.83
N VAL A 102 -10.98 1.34 2.84
CA VAL A 102 -11.37 2.17 4.01
C VAL A 102 -12.76 1.79 4.58
N PRO A 103 -13.77 1.40 3.76
CA PRO A 103 -15.03 0.90 4.28
C PRO A 103 -14.90 -0.38 5.13
N VAL A 104 -13.89 -1.20 4.87
CA VAL A 104 -13.61 -2.44 5.62
C VAL A 104 -12.74 -2.14 6.84
N TRP A 105 -11.63 -1.43 6.65
CA TRP A 105 -10.71 -1.07 7.73
C TRP A 105 -10.42 0.43 7.72
N LYS A 106 -10.86 1.15 8.74
CA LYS A 106 -10.66 2.61 8.82
C LYS A 106 -9.20 3.03 8.79
N GLY A 107 -8.29 2.19 9.31
CA GLY A 107 -6.84 2.43 9.29
C GLY A 107 -6.25 2.49 7.88
N ALA A 108 -6.88 1.87 6.88
CA ALA A 108 -6.44 1.91 5.48
C ALA A 108 -6.34 3.34 4.93
N ASN A 109 -7.12 4.30 5.46
CA ASN A 109 -7.15 5.69 5.00
C ASN A 109 -5.73 6.29 4.85
N TRP A 110 -4.91 6.17 5.89
CA TRP A 110 -3.56 6.75 5.89
C TRP A 110 -2.60 6.00 4.95
N HIS A 111 -2.66 4.69 4.96
CA HIS A 111 -1.82 3.83 4.12
C HIS A 111 -2.13 3.98 2.62
N GLU A 112 -3.42 4.10 2.26
CA GLU A 112 -3.83 4.33 0.88
C GLU A 112 -3.38 5.71 0.38
N ARG A 113 -3.45 6.74 1.21
CA ARG A 113 -2.90 8.06 0.90
C ARG A 113 -1.38 8.01 0.67
N GLU A 114 -0.64 7.28 1.52
CA GLU A 114 0.79 7.09 1.35
C GLU A 114 1.11 6.35 0.04
N ALA A 115 0.41 5.26 -0.26
CA ALA A 115 0.61 4.52 -1.50
C ALA A 115 0.26 5.36 -2.75
N CYS A 116 -0.77 6.19 -2.66
CA CYS A 116 -1.11 7.15 -3.71
C CYS A 116 -0.01 8.21 -3.88
N ASP A 117 0.45 8.81 -2.79
CA ASP A 117 1.45 9.87 -2.80
C ASP A 117 2.81 9.37 -3.33
N MET A 118 3.22 8.17 -2.94
CA MET A 118 4.54 7.61 -3.26
C MET A 118 4.60 6.91 -4.63
N TYR A 119 3.51 6.30 -5.09
CA TYR A 119 3.49 5.48 -6.32
C TYR A 119 2.49 5.97 -7.37
N GLY A 120 1.56 6.84 -7.02
CA GLY A 120 0.49 7.29 -7.92
C GLY A 120 -0.58 6.24 -8.18
N ILE A 121 -0.79 5.32 -7.23
CA ILE A 121 -1.90 4.38 -7.27
C ILE A 121 -3.14 5.10 -6.77
N VAL A 122 -4.21 5.12 -7.56
CA VAL A 122 -5.45 5.82 -7.24
C VAL A 122 -6.44 4.86 -6.57
N PHE A 123 -6.90 5.21 -5.35
CA PHE A 123 -7.85 4.41 -4.59
C PHE A 123 -9.28 4.94 -4.80
N ASN A 124 -10.06 4.24 -5.62
CA ASN A 124 -11.44 4.61 -5.95
C ASN A 124 -12.33 4.56 -4.69
N GLY A 125 -13.12 5.61 -4.47
CA GLY A 125 -14.01 5.69 -3.31
C GLY A 125 -13.30 6.01 -1.98
N HIS A 126 -12.00 6.35 -2.02
CA HIS A 126 -11.32 6.88 -0.84
C HIS A 126 -11.94 8.23 -0.42
N PRO A 127 -12.19 8.47 0.87
CA PRO A 127 -12.89 9.67 1.32
C PRO A 127 -12.11 10.97 1.12
N ASP A 128 -10.76 10.91 1.12
CA ASP A 128 -9.91 12.10 1.02
C ASP A 128 -8.48 11.72 0.59
N LEU A 129 -8.27 11.58 -0.73
CA LEU A 129 -7.01 11.09 -1.31
C LEU A 129 -5.98 12.22 -1.54
N ARG A 130 -5.85 13.13 -0.60
CA ARG A 130 -4.78 14.16 -0.63
C ARG A 130 -3.41 13.57 -0.34
N ARG A 131 -2.35 14.21 -0.82
CA ARG A 131 -0.97 13.88 -0.45
C ARG A 131 -0.79 13.90 1.08
N ILE A 132 0.16 13.14 1.59
CA ILE A 132 0.39 13.00 3.02
C ILE A 132 1.85 13.23 3.42
N LEU A 133 2.79 12.81 2.58
CA LEU A 133 4.23 12.93 2.83
C LEU A 133 4.86 14.04 1.99
N MET A 134 4.43 14.15 0.73
CA MET A 134 4.98 15.15 -0.18
C MET A 134 4.15 16.44 -0.13
N PRO A 135 4.76 17.60 -0.41
CA PRO A 135 4.03 18.84 -0.63
C PRO A 135 3.05 18.74 -1.79
N ASP A 136 1.99 19.57 -1.79
CA ASP A 136 0.95 19.54 -2.82
C ASP A 136 1.49 19.87 -4.23
N ASP A 137 2.54 20.69 -4.30
CA ASP A 137 3.23 21.11 -5.53
C ASP A 137 4.34 20.15 -5.99
N TRP A 138 4.52 19.02 -5.30
CA TRP A 138 5.52 18.04 -5.68
C TRP A 138 5.16 17.33 -6.98
N GLU A 139 6.11 17.29 -7.93
CA GLU A 139 5.94 16.63 -9.21
C GLU A 139 6.43 15.18 -9.20
N GLY A 140 5.53 14.26 -9.54
CA GLY A 140 5.81 12.83 -9.67
C GLY A 140 5.63 12.03 -8.39
N PHE A 141 6.21 10.80 -8.38
CA PHE A 141 6.00 9.80 -7.34
C PHE A 141 7.36 9.24 -6.89
N PRO A 142 7.85 9.62 -5.70
CA PRO A 142 9.25 9.43 -5.30
C PRO A 142 9.71 7.98 -5.15
N LEU A 143 8.78 7.02 -4.89
CA LEU A 143 9.15 5.62 -4.70
C LEU A 143 9.03 4.77 -5.97
N ARG A 144 8.60 5.35 -7.10
CA ARG A 144 8.70 4.66 -8.40
C ARG A 144 10.16 4.47 -8.78
N LYS A 145 10.48 3.30 -9.36
CA LYS A 145 11.86 2.94 -9.75
C LYS A 145 12.42 3.79 -10.89
N ASP A 146 11.54 4.38 -11.70
CA ASP A 146 11.88 5.33 -12.77
C ASP A 146 11.99 6.78 -12.28
N TYR A 147 11.68 7.07 -11.01
CA TYR A 147 11.87 8.39 -10.43
C TYR A 147 13.36 8.61 -10.07
N PRO A 148 13.98 9.74 -10.48
CA PRO A 148 15.40 9.98 -10.23
C PRO A 148 15.72 10.10 -8.74
N LEU A 149 16.76 9.39 -8.27
CA LEU A 149 17.17 9.38 -6.86
C LEU A 149 17.52 10.79 -6.33
N LYS A 150 18.07 11.65 -7.20
CA LYS A 150 18.42 13.04 -6.86
C LYS A 150 17.27 14.04 -7.07
N GLY A 151 16.06 13.54 -7.37
CA GLY A 151 14.97 14.40 -7.82
C GLY A 151 15.11 14.80 -9.29
N LYS A 152 14.11 15.49 -9.84
CA LYS A 152 14.20 16.09 -11.17
C LYS A 152 15.08 17.36 -11.11
N GLU A 153 15.89 17.57 -12.13
CA GLU A 153 16.73 18.76 -12.26
C GLU A 153 15.84 20.02 -12.22
N GLY A 154 16.13 20.98 -11.33
CA GLY A 154 15.32 22.17 -11.11
C GLY A 154 14.14 22.03 -10.13
N THR A 155 13.92 20.86 -9.56
CA THR A 155 12.92 20.63 -8.50
C THR A 155 13.59 20.58 -7.10
N GLU A 156 14.55 21.45 -6.85
CA GLU A 156 15.05 21.59 -5.48
C GLU A 156 13.90 22.07 -4.59
N TYR A 157 13.59 21.26 -3.56
CA TYR A 157 12.56 21.62 -2.59
C TYR A 157 12.97 22.90 -1.87
N ARG A 158 12.22 24.00 -2.07
CA ARG A 158 12.53 25.33 -1.52
C ARG A 158 12.68 25.32 -0.01
N GLY A 159 11.98 24.45 0.70
CA GLY A 159 12.13 24.26 2.14
C GLY A 159 13.52 23.77 2.58
N PHE A 160 14.37 23.27 1.67
CA PHE A 160 15.78 23.00 1.99
C PHE A 160 16.63 24.26 2.11
N GLU A 161 16.31 25.32 1.38
CA GLU A 161 16.98 26.62 1.51
C GLU A 161 16.60 27.26 2.85
N ASP A 162 15.31 27.24 3.19
CA ASP A 162 14.81 27.71 4.48
C ASP A 162 15.41 26.92 5.66
N LEU A 163 15.58 25.60 5.53
CA LEU A 163 16.23 24.74 6.54
C LEU A 163 17.74 25.00 6.64
N LYS A 164 18.43 25.29 5.53
CA LYS A 164 19.86 25.67 5.55
C LYS A 164 20.05 27.01 6.23
N GLU A 165 19.15 27.98 5.99
CA GLU A 165 19.18 29.27 6.67
C GLU A 165 18.91 29.12 8.18
N LEU A 166 17.92 28.31 8.59
CA LEU A 166 17.65 28.00 9.99
C LEU A 166 18.86 27.35 10.68
N HIS A 167 19.51 26.38 10.03
CA HIS A 167 20.70 25.71 10.58
C HIS A 167 21.96 26.62 10.58
N SER A 168 22.03 27.65 9.73
CA SER A 168 23.12 28.60 9.77
C SER A 168 23.07 29.50 11.01
N HIS A 169 21.91 29.68 11.61
CA HIS A 169 21.72 30.43 12.86
C HIS A 169 21.91 29.58 14.13
N ASP A 170 21.84 28.23 14.03
CA ASP A 170 21.99 27.32 15.17
C ASP A 170 23.45 27.09 15.62
N ASN A 171 24.43 27.60 14.89
CA ASN A 171 25.84 27.52 15.30
C ASN A 171 26.22 28.42 16.51
N GLU A 172 25.26 29.10 17.12
CA GLU A 172 25.47 29.91 18.34
C GLU A 172 25.02 29.23 19.64
N TRP A 173 24.62 27.94 19.61
CA TRP A 173 24.41 27.20 20.87
C TRP A 173 25.74 26.80 21.49
N ASN A 174 26.44 27.79 22.06
CA ASN A 174 27.50 27.57 23.04
C ASN A 174 26.88 26.96 24.31
N ILE A 175 26.96 25.64 24.44
CA ILE A 175 26.73 24.97 25.70
C ILE A 175 27.82 25.42 26.68
N ARG A 176 27.46 26.26 27.62
CA ARG A 176 28.23 26.53 28.84
C ARG A 176 27.89 25.51 29.91
#